data_66f0f4eb7b079cba432fa4dfb8c33600
#
_entry.id   66f0f4eb7b079cba432fa4dfb8c33600
#
_cell.length_a   1.000
_cell.length_b   1.000
_cell.length_c   1.000
_cell.angle_alpha   90.00
_cell.angle_beta   90.00
_cell.angle_gamma   90.00
#
_symmetry.space_group_name_H-M   'P 1'
#
loop_
_entity.id
_entity.type
_entity.pdbx_description
1 polymer ?
#
loop_
_entity_poly.entity_id
_entity_poly.type
_entity_poly.pdbx_seq_one_letter_code
_entity_poly.pdbx_strand_id
1 'polypeptide(L)'
;EAVFARHRQLAGAVHAAVQGWSDGGAVSFFCQQPECRSFSVTAVAVRAGVDPEALRTLARERFQVSLSGGLGPLAGRVFRIGHMGDINTAMVLGALGGVEAALRVQGIPIGQGGVQRAVEFLALG
;
A
#
# COMPACT_ATOMS: atom_id res chain seq x y z
N GLU A 1 -1.50 22.61 -9.43
CA GLU A 1 -0.19 22.89 -8.87
C GLU A 1 0.70 21.67 -8.84
N ALA A 2 2.00 21.95 -8.84
CA ALA A 2 2.99 20.89 -8.89
C ALA A 2 2.92 19.95 -7.67
N VAL A 3 2.73 20.53 -6.47
CA VAL A 3 2.67 19.73 -5.25
C VAL A 3 1.43 18.82 -5.25
N PHE A 4 0.30 19.38 -5.62
CA PHE A 4 -0.95 18.60 -5.66
C PHE A 4 -0.89 17.51 -6.74
N ALA A 5 -0.35 17.83 -7.90
CA ALA A 5 -0.19 16.86 -8.98
C ALA A 5 0.75 15.72 -8.57
N ARG A 6 1.83 16.05 -7.84
CA ARG A 6 2.75 15.03 -7.34
C ARG A 6 2.06 14.08 -6.36
N HIS A 7 1.28 14.63 -5.42
CA HIS A 7 0.57 13.78 -4.45
C HIS A 7 -0.42 12.87 -5.14
N ARG A 8 -1.13 13.38 -6.15
CA ARG A 8 -2.07 12.58 -6.92
C ARG A 8 -1.36 11.44 -7.65
N GLN A 9 -0.18 11.74 -8.21
CA GLN A 9 0.59 10.73 -8.94
C GLN A 9 1.11 9.65 -7.99
N LEU A 10 1.60 10.03 -6.81
CA LEU A 10 2.07 9.07 -5.82
C LEU A 10 0.92 8.21 -5.31
N ALA A 11 -0.24 8.83 -5.04
CA ALA A 11 -1.42 8.08 -4.61
C ALA A 11 -1.85 7.09 -5.68
N GLY A 12 -1.81 7.51 -6.95
CA GLY A 12 -2.17 6.62 -8.05
C GLY A 12 -1.27 5.40 -8.14
N ALA A 13 0.04 5.60 -7.90
CA ALA A 13 0.97 4.48 -7.91
C ALA A 13 0.67 3.50 -6.78
N VAL A 14 0.38 4.00 -5.58
CA VAL A 14 0.02 3.15 -4.44
C VAL A 14 -1.26 2.40 -4.75
N HIS A 15 -2.27 3.08 -5.29
CA HIS A 15 -3.55 2.44 -5.63
C HIS A 15 -3.36 1.35 -6.68
N ALA A 16 -2.50 1.58 -7.67
CA ALA A 16 -2.23 0.59 -8.71
C ALA A 16 -1.61 -0.68 -8.10
N ALA A 17 -0.68 -0.52 -7.16
CA ALA A 17 -0.06 -1.67 -6.49
C ALA A 17 -1.08 -2.44 -5.66
N VAL A 18 -1.90 -1.74 -4.87
CA VAL A 18 -2.92 -2.39 -4.04
C VAL A 18 -3.93 -3.12 -4.92
N GLN A 19 -4.31 -2.53 -6.05
CA GLN A 19 -5.21 -3.18 -6.99
C GLN A 19 -4.62 -4.50 -7.47
N GLY A 20 -3.34 -4.52 -7.78
CA GLY A 20 -2.66 -5.76 -8.18
C GLY A 20 -2.63 -6.79 -7.07
N TRP A 21 -2.29 -6.37 -5.86
CA TRP A 21 -2.25 -7.28 -4.72
C TRP A 21 -3.63 -7.87 -4.41
N SER A 22 -4.68 -7.09 -4.63
CA SER A 22 -6.04 -7.51 -4.28
C SER A 22 -6.52 -8.70 -5.10
N ASP A 23 -5.89 -8.97 -6.24
CA ASP A 23 -6.25 -10.13 -7.06
C ASP A 23 -6.01 -11.45 -6.33
N GLY A 24 -5.19 -11.46 -5.28
CA GLY A 24 -4.98 -12.67 -4.48
C GLY A 24 -6.06 -12.92 -3.43
N GLY A 25 -6.94 -11.96 -3.20
CA GLY A 25 -8.10 -12.11 -2.33
C GLY A 25 -7.85 -11.86 -0.85
N ALA A 26 -6.60 -11.71 -0.41
CA ALA A 26 -6.30 -11.55 1.02
C ALA A 26 -6.24 -10.07 1.43
N VAL A 27 -5.96 -9.17 0.51
CA VAL A 27 -5.90 -7.73 0.79
C VAL A 27 -6.78 -6.99 -0.20
N SER A 28 -7.27 -5.84 0.20
CA SER A 28 -8.11 -5.01 -0.66
C SER A 28 -8.10 -3.59 -0.14
N PHE A 29 -8.63 -2.65 -0.93
CA PHE A 29 -8.85 -1.32 -0.41
C PHE A 29 -9.87 -1.36 0.72
N PHE A 30 -9.57 -0.71 1.83
CA PHE A 30 -10.59 -0.52 2.86
C PHE A 30 -11.72 0.34 2.31
N CYS A 31 -11.40 1.42 1.61
CA CYS A 31 -12.39 2.26 0.94
C CYS A 31 -12.63 1.69 -0.46
N GLN A 32 -13.77 1.02 -0.65
CA GLN A 32 -14.09 0.34 -1.90
C GLN A 32 -14.42 1.31 -3.03
N GLN A 33 -14.97 2.48 -2.70
CA GLN A 33 -15.33 3.47 -3.71
C GLN A 33 -14.10 4.30 -4.06
N PRO A 34 -13.68 4.34 -5.34
CA PRO A 34 -12.48 5.10 -5.71
C PRO A 34 -12.53 6.57 -5.28
N GLU A 35 -13.70 7.19 -5.31
CA GLU A 35 -13.83 8.60 -4.98
C GLU A 35 -13.64 8.90 -3.50
N CYS A 36 -13.67 7.89 -2.61
CA CYS A 36 -13.44 8.13 -1.19
C CYS A 36 -12.01 7.86 -0.76
N ARG A 37 -11.14 7.48 -1.70
CA ARG A 37 -9.73 7.18 -1.38
C ARG A 37 -8.94 8.46 -1.25
N SER A 38 -8.06 8.49 -0.25
CA SER A 38 -7.24 9.66 0.06
C SER A 38 -6.07 9.78 -0.90
N PHE A 39 -5.59 11.02 -1.13
CA PHE A 39 -4.33 11.27 -1.83
C PHE A 39 -3.13 11.27 -0.90
N SER A 40 -3.33 11.09 0.41
CA SER A 40 -2.24 11.16 1.38
C SER A 40 -1.97 9.85 2.09
N VAL A 41 -2.97 8.96 2.20
CA VAL A 41 -2.80 7.67 2.86
C VAL A 41 -3.76 6.67 2.24
N THR A 42 -3.29 5.44 2.09
CA THR A 42 -4.13 4.34 1.59
C THR A 42 -4.28 3.30 2.68
N ALA A 43 -5.52 3.04 3.08
CA ALA A 43 -5.84 1.99 4.04
C ALA A 43 -6.10 0.69 3.28
N VAL A 44 -5.37 -0.35 3.65
CA VAL A 44 -5.45 -1.67 3.02
C VAL A 44 -6.07 -2.62 4.02
N ALA A 45 -7.23 -3.16 3.68
CA ALA A 45 -7.92 -4.13 4.52
C ALA A 45 -7.33 -5.52 4.30
N VAL A 46 -7.23 -6.30 5.37
CA VAL A 46 -6.76 -7.68 5.29
C VAL A 46 -7.91 -8.60 5.69
N ARG A 47 -7.93 -9.80 5.09
CA ARG A 47 -8.98 -10.75 5.40
C ARG A 47 -8.77 -11.34 6.80
N ALA A 48 -9.82 -11.96 7.34
CA ALA A 48 -9.75 -12.63 8.64
C ALA A 48 -8.64 -13.69 8.62
N GLY A 49 -7.87 -13.73 9.71
CA GLY A 49 -6.75 -14.65 9.83
C GLY A 49 -5.40 -14.06 9.42
N VAL A 50 -5.40 -12.93 8.72
CA VAL A 50 -4.16 -12.21 8.41
C VAL A 50 -3.91 -11.19 9.50
N ASP A 51 -2.67 -11.15 10.02
CA ASP A 51 -2.29 -10.23 11.09
C ASP A 51 -1.53 -9.03 10.52
N PRO A 52 -2.18 -7.86 10.38
CA PRO A 52 -1.48 -6.70 9.83
C PRO A 52 -0.39 -6.16 10.74
N GLU A 53 -0.45 -6.42 12.05
CA GLU A 53 0.60 -5.97 12.96
C GLU A 53 1.89 -6.76 12.75
N ALA A 54 1.78 -8.06 12.52
CA ALA A 54 2.95 -8.87 12.19
C ALA A 54 3.55 -8.42 10.87
N LEU A 55 2.71 -8.08 9.90
CA LEU A 55 3.17 -7.56 8.61
C LEU A 55 3.92 -6.24 8.78
N ARG A 56 3.39 -5.33 9.60
CA ARG A 56 4.03 -4.05 9.85
C ARG A 56 5.41 -4.23 10.49
N THR A 57 5.49 -5.12 11.49
CA THR A 57 6.76 -5.40 12.16
C THR A 57 7.79 -5.95 11.19
N LEU A 58 7.38 -6.90 10.36
CA LEU A 58 8.27 -7.50 9.37
C LEU A 58 8.75 -6.48 8.34
N ALA A 59 7.84 -5.64 7.86
CA ALA A 59 8.18 -4.61 6.88
C ALA A 59 9.22 -3.65 7.45
N ARG A 60 9.04 -3.24 8.70
CA ARG A 60 9.97 -2.32 9.36
C ARG A 60 11.33 -2.98 9.59
N GLU A 61 11.35 -4.20 10.10
CA GLU A 61 12.58 -4.84 10.53
C GLU A 61 13.41 -5.38 9.37
N ARG A 62 12.76 -5.93 8.35
CA ARG A 62 13.50 -6.53 7.24
C ARG A 62 13.66 -5.62 6.05
N PHE A 63 12.74 -4.70 5.83
CA PHE A 63 12.73 -3.91 4.61
C PHE A 63 12.75 -2.41 4.87
N GLN A 64 12.83 -2.00 6.14
CA GLN A 64 12.89 -0.60 6.55
C GLN A 64 11.72 0.23 6.03
N VAL A 65 10.53 -0.37 5.97
CA VAL A 65 9.32 0.31 5.55
C VAL A 65 8.42 0.50 6.77
N SER A 66 8.04 1.75 7.02
CA SER A 66 7.16 2.11 8.13
C SER A 66 5.72 2.17 7.64
N LEU A 67 4.87 1.36 8.24
CA LEU A 67 3.43 1.35 7.95
C LEU A 67 2.67 1.70 9.22
N SER A 68 1.51 2.34 9.07
CA SER A 68 0.63 2.62 10.20
C SER A 68 -0.41 1.51 10.34
N GLY A 69 -0.89 1.32 11.57
CA GLY A 69 -1.99 0.40 11.82
C GLY A 69 -3.34 1.08 11.74
N GLY A 70 -4.40 0.29 11.79
CA GLY A 70 -5.75 0.82 11.90
C GLY A 70 -5.99 1.44 13.27
N LEU A 71 -6.89 2.40 13.32
CA LEU A 71 -7.26 3.09 14.55
C LEU A 71 -8.61 2.60 15.04
N GLY A 72 -8.77 2.52 16.37
CA GLY A 72 -10.04 2.14 16.97
C GLY A 72 -10.57 0.81 16.46
N PRO A 73 -11.79 0.77 15.93
CA PRO A 73 -12.38 -0.50 15.46
C PRO A 73 -11.63 -1.14 14.31
N LEU A 74 -10.74 -0.40 13.63
CA LEU A 74 -9.95 -0.92 12.51
C LEU A 74 -8.65 -1.55 12.95
N ALA A 75 -8.29 -1.47 14.24
CA ALA A 75 -7.07 -2.09 14.74
C ALA A 75 -7.11 -3.59 14.46
N GLY A 76 -6.03 -4.13 13.89
CA GLY A 76 -5.96 -5.54 13.54
C GLY A 76 -6.70 -5.93 12.27
N ARG A 77 -7.26 -4.95 11.53
CA ARG A 77 -8.03 -5.22 10.32
C ARG A 77 -7.46 -4.53 9.09
N VAL A 78 -6.68 -3.48 9.27
CA VAL A 78 -6.08 -2.73 8.16
C VAL A 78 -4.65 -2.36 8.50
N PHE A 79 -3.86 -2.09 7.47
CA PHE A 79 -2.63 -1.31 7.62
C PHE A 79 -2.72 -0.14 6.65
N ARG A 80 -1.90 0.90 6.88
CA ARG A 80 -1.98 2.12 6.09
C ARG A 80 -0.62 2.46 5.49
N ILE A 81 -0.63 2.84 4.22
CA ILE A 81 0.55 3.27 3.49
C ILE A 81 0.45 4.78 3.29
N GLY A 82 1.37 5.53 3.91
CA GLY A 82 1.41 6.97 3.73
C GLY A 82 2.16 7.35 2.46
N HIS A 83 1.65 8.34 1.73
CA HIS A 83 2.28 8.79 0.49
C HIS A 83 2.20 10.30 0.33
N MET A 84 2.39 11.01 1.44
CA MET A 84 2.36 12.48 1.49
C MET A 84 3.61 13.00 2.18
N GLY A 85 3.84 14.33 2.08
CA GLY A 85 4.97 14.99 2.69
C GLY A 85 6.15 15.03 1.72
N ASP A 86 7.35 14.83 2.23
CA ASP A 86 8.57 14.90 1.43
C ASP A 86 8.89 13.61 0.69
N ILE A 87 7.90 12.74 0.54
CA ILE A 87 8.06 11.47 -0.17
C ILE A 87 8.16 11.74 -1.66
N ASN A 88 9.12 11.08 -2.32
CA ASN A 88 9.28 11.15 -3.76
C ASN A 88 8.94 9.81 -4.40
N THR A 89 8.95 9.77 -5.73
CA THR A 89 8.60 8.58 -6.49
C THR A 89 9.46 7.37 -6.12
N ALA A 90 10.78 7.58 -5.96
CA ALA A 90 11.66 6.47 -5.62
C ALA A 90 11.34 5.92 -4.23
N MET A 91 11.02 6.79 -3.28
CA MET A 91 10.66 6.37 -1.92
C MET A 91 9.36 5.57 -1.92
N VAL A 92 8.37 6.01 -2.71
CA VAL A 92 7.10 5.28 -2.81
C VAL A 92 7.32 3.91 -3.44
N LEU A 93 8.08 3.83 -4.53
CA LEU A 93 8.36 2.54 -5.18
C LEU A 93 9.12 1.61 -4.23
N GLY A 94 10.08 2.17 -3.46
CA GLY A 94 10.78 1.37 -2.45
C GLY A 94 9.85 0.85 -1.38
N ALA A 95 8.96 1.70 -0.89
CA ALA A 95 7.99 1.28 0.13
C ALA A 95 7.06 0.19 -0.40
N LEU A 96 6.55 0.35 -1.63
CA LEU A 96 5.67 -0.65 -2.23
C LEU A 96 6.40 -1.97 -2.43
N GLY A 97 7.66 -1.92 -2.86
CA GLY A 97 8.48 -3.12 -2.98
C GLY A 97 8.68 -3.82 -1.65
N GLY A 98 8.94 -3.04 -0.59
CA GLY A 98 9.08 -3.60 0.77
C GLY A 98 7.79 -4.22 1.27
N VAL A 99 6.65 -3.57 1.03
CA VAL A 99 5.35 -4.14 1.41
C VAL A 99 5.10 -5.44 0.68
N GLU A 100 5.32 -5.46 -0.64
CA GLU A 100 5.10 -6.67 -1.43
C GLU A 100 6.00 -7.80 -0.95
N ALA A 101 7.28 -7.51 -0.67
CA ALA A 101 8.20 -8.50 -0.14
C ALA A 101 7.72 -9.04 1.20
N ALA A 102 7.24 -8.16 2.08
CA ALA A 102 6.74 -8.57 3.39
C ALA A 102 5.50 -9.46 3.26
N LEU A 103 4.59 -9.12 2.34
CA LEU A 103 3.41 -9.94 2.08
C LEU A 103 3.80 -11.34 1.62
N ARG A 104 4.81 -11.43 0.74
CA ARG A 104 5.27 -12.72 0.25
C ARG A 104 5.96 -13.53 1.34
N VAL A 105 6.77 -12.89 2.18
CA VAL A 105 7.45 -13.59 3.28
C VAL A 105 6.44 -14.18 4.24
N GLN A 106 5.35 -13.47 4.49
CA GLN A 106 4.30 -13.96 5.39
C GLN A 106 3.36 -14.97 4.73
N GLY A 107 3.56 -15.25 3.45
CA GLY A 107 2.71 -16.20 2.75
C GLY A 107 1.30 -15.70 2.50
N ILE A 108 1.09 -14.39 2.52
CA ILE A 108 -0.22 -13.79 2.26
C ILE A 108 -0.48 -13.84 0.75
N PRO A 109 -1.59 -14.45 0.30
CA PRO A 109 -1.87 -14.52 -1.13
C PRO A 109 -2.11 -13.14 -1.73
N ILE A 110 -1.29 -12.77 -2.70
CA ILE A 110 -1.45 -11.51 -3.43
C ILE A 110 -1.37 -11.80 -4.92
N GLY A 111 -2.04 -10.95 -5.71
CA GLY A 111 -1.90 -11.01 -7.16
C GLY A 111 -0.48 -10.61 -7.56
N GLN A 112 -0.05 -11.08 -8.71
CA GLN A 112 1.27 -10.76 -9.22
C GLN A 112 1.29 -9.40 -9.89
N GLY A 113 2.45 -8.76 -9.86
CA GLY A 113 2.65 -7.54 -10.62
C GLY A 113 2.11 -6.28 -9.97
N GLY A 114 1.87 -6.28 -8.64
CA GLY A 114 1.40 -5.07 -7.96
C GLY A 114 2.37 -3.91 -8.12
N VAL A 115 3.64 -4.14 -7.78
CA VAL A 115 4.67 -3.10 -7.94
C VAL A 115 4.85 -2.75 -9.42
N GLN A 116 4.76 -3.75 -10.31
CA GLN A 116 4.84 -3.51 -11.74
C GLN A 116 3.73 -2.57 -12.22
N ARG A 117 2.52 -2.72 -11.71
CA ARG A 117 1.41 -1.81 -12.04
C ARG A 117 1.70 -0.39 -11.58
N ALA A 118 2.34 -0.24 -10.41
CA ALA A 118 2.74 1.08 -9.93
C ALA A 118 3.78 1.71 -10.86
N VAL A 119 4.76 0.91 -11.29
CA VAL A 119 5.78 1.39 -12.24
C VAL A 119 5.13 1.83 -13.54
N GLU A 120 4.19 1.04 -14.06
CA GLU A 120 3.50 1.37 -15.31
C GLU A 120 2.67 2.63 -15.16
N PHE A 121 1.99 2.80 -14.04
CA PHE A 121 1.22 4.00 -13.78
C PHE A 121 2.11 5.25 -13.81
N LEU A 122 3.25 5.17 -13.13
CA LEU A 122 4.18 6.30 -13.07
C LEU A 122 4.82 6.58 -14.43
N ALA A 123 5.07 5.55 -15.21
CA ALA A 123 5.67 5.71 -16.54
C ALA A 123 4.71 6.39 -17.52
N LEU A 124 3.41 6.21 -17.36
CA LEU A 124 2.42 6.84 -18.23
C LEU A 124 2.14 8.29 -17.85
N GLY A 125 2.33 8.63 -16.60
CA GLY A 125 2.02 9.95 -16.09
C GLY A 125 3.16 10.86 -15.96
#